data_66923e4f2ef909b3091efed94369e630
#
_entry.id   66923e4f2ef909b3091efed94369e630
#
_cell.length_a   1.000
_cell.length_b   1.000
_cell.length_c   1.000
_cell.angle_alpha   90.00
_cell.angle_beta   90.00
_cell.angle_gamma   90.00
#
_symmetry.space_group_name_H-M   'P 1'
#
loop_
_entity.id
_entity.type
_entity.pdbx_description
1 polymer ?
#
loop_
_entity_poly.entity_id
_entity_poly.type
_entity_poly.pdbx_seq_one_letter_code
_entity_poly.pdbx_strand_id
1 'polypeptide(L)'
;DASMGGLGADSVWTEATIKELRRELADAYAGRTVLVTGADGFMGSHLTEALVELGANVVAFVRATSSGALNNIGHLRHRLRVVFADLTDKTSVDYLIRDLATARDRPYVFHLAAQAHVGESWHRPYETVMANVVGTLNLLQSIVDHGLELEKLDTAGTSEEYGNVREAGA
;
A
#
# COMPACT_ATOMS: atom_id res chain seq x y z
N ASP A 1 26.72 5.69 14.90
CA ASP A 1 26.92 5.47 13.45
C ASP A 1 26.26 4.15 13.08
N ALA A 2 24.95 4.19 12.82
CA ALA A 2 24.30 3.09 12.15
C ALA A 2 24.74 3.14 10.68
N SER A 3 25.52 2.18 10.25
CA SER A 3 25.92 2.00 8.86
C SER A 3 24.66 1.98 7.99
N MET A 4 24.45 3.06 7.25
CA MET A 4 23.44 3.11 6.19
C MET A 4 23.87 2.12 5.12
N GLY A 5 23.35 0.89 5.17
CA GLY A 5 23.53 -0.08 4.11
C GLY A 5 23.05 0.55 2.80
N GLY A 6 23.86 0.47 1.75
CA GLY A 6 23.44 0.90 0.41
C GLY A 6 22.20 0.14 -0.07
N LEU A 7 21.53 0.66 -1.09
CA LEU A 7 20.39 -0.01 -1.74
C LEU A 7 20.80 -1.43 -2.18
N GLY A 8 19.90 -2.39 -1.96
CA GLY A 8 20.12 -3.76 -2.44
C GLY A 8 20.23 -3.83 -3.97
N ALA A 9 20.88 -4.89 -4.47
CA ALA A 9 21.04 -5.09 -5.92
C ALA A 9 19.70 -5.19 -6.68
N ASP A 10 18.62 -5.55 -5.98
CA ASP A 10 17.27 -5.69 -6.53
C ASP A 10 16.42 -4.41 -6.37
N SER A 11 17.01 -3.30 -5.89
CA SER A 11 16.30 -2.04 -5.73
C SER A 11 15.83 -1.47 -7.07
N VAL A 12 14.59 -1.00 -7.08
CA VAL A 12 14.02 -0.26 -8.22
C VAL A 12 14.41 1.22 -8.23
N TRP A 13 15.01 1.71 -7.13
CA TRP A 13 15.39 3.09 -6.95
C TRP A 13 16.90 3.30 -7.14
N THR A 14 17.31 4.49 -7.56
CA THR A 14 18.71 4.87 -7.54
C THR A 14 19.08 5.50 -6.19
N GLU A 15 20.35 5.41 -5.82
CA GLU A 15 20.86 6.06 -4.61
C GLU A 15 20.63 7.58 -4.61
N ALA A 16 20.78 8.21 -5.79
CA ALA A 16 20.55 9.64 -5.95
C ALA A 16 19.09 10.01 -5.66
N THR A 17 18.14 9.26 -6.20
CA THR A 17 16.69 9.48 -5.95
C THR A 17 16.34 9.26 -4.49
N ILE A 18 16.84 8.19 -3.87
CA ILE A 18 16.58 7.95 -2.44
C ILE A 18 17.18 9.05 -1.56
N LYS A 19 18.34 9.53 -1.89
CA LYS A 19 18.95 10.66 -1.16
C LYS A 19 18.12 11.93 -1.25
N GLU A 20 17.53 12.21 -2.39
CA GLU A 20 16.63 13.34 -2.59
C GLU A 20 15.32 13.15 -1.78
N LEU A 21 14.68 11.98 -1.89
CA LEU A 21 13.49 11.65 -1.10
C LEU A 21 13.74 11.76 0.40
N ARG A 22 14.87 11.28 0.89
CA ARG A 22 15.24 11.41 2.32
C ARG A 22 15.36 12.87 2.73
N ARG A 23 15.96 13.71 1.91
CA ARG A 23 16.10 15.15 2.21
C ARG A 23 14.74 15.83 2.36
N GLU A 24 13.75 15.42 1.56
CA GLU A 24 12.45 16.07 1.51
C GLU A 24 11.41 15.44 2.44
N LEU A 25 11.47 14.14 2.66
CA LEU A 25 10.38 13.37 3.26
C LEU A 25 10.77 12.57 4.50
N ALA A 26 12.05 12.48 4.87
CA ALA A 26 12.45 11.66 6.01
C ALA A 26 11.74 12.08 7.31
N ASP A 27 11.59 13.36 7.55
CA ASP A 27 10.92 13.89 8.76
C ASP A 27 9.45 13.49 8.84
N ALA A 28 8.80 13.25 7.70
CA ALA A 28 7.42 12.82 7.65
C ALA A 28 7.26 11.31 7.94
N TYR A 29 8.20 10.48 7.52
CA TYR A 29 8.04 9.03 7.52
C TYR A 29 8.97 8.28 8.46
N ALA A 30 10.14 8.81 8.82
CA ALA A 30 11.10 8.10 9.66
C ALA A 30 10.47 7.69 11.01
N GLY A 31 10.51 6.38 11.30
CA GLY A 31 9.93 5.79 12.51
C GLY A 31 8.40 5.76 12.56
N ARG A 32 7.69 6.26 11.53
CA ARG A 32 6.23 6.26 11.47
C ARG A 32 5.70 4.94 10.91
N THR A 33 4.56 4.51 11.43
CA THR A 33 3.86 3.34 10.90
C THR A 33 3.14 3.69 9.60
N VAL A 34 3.35 2.90 8.56
CA VAL A 34 2.74 3.08 7.25
C VAL A 34 2.16 1.76 6.77
N LEU A 35 0.84 1.71 6.60
CA LEU A 35 0.15 0.61 5.96
C LEU A 35 0.08 0.84 4.44
N VAL A 36 0.53 -0.14 3.66
CA VAL A 36 0.40 -0.13 2.20
C VAL A 36 -0.42 -1.35 1.79
N THR A 37 -1.62 -1.15 1.24
CA THR A 37 -2.37 -2.24 0.62
C THR A 37 -1.98 -2.36 -0.84
N GLY A 38 -1.93 -3.59 -1.36
CA GLY A 38 -1.40 -3.83 -2.70
C GLY A 38 0.12 -3.65 -2.79
N ALA A 39 0.81 -3.85 -1.67
CA ALA A 39 2.25 -3.57 -1.52
C ALA A 39 3.15 -4.37 -2.46
N ASP A 40 2.71 -5.54 -2.93
CA ASP A 40 3.46 -6.39 -3.87
C ASP A 40 3.07 -6.16 -5.34
N GLY A 41 2.17 -5.20 -5.62
CA GLY A 41 1.83 -4.76 -6.96
C GLY A 41 2.91 -3.85 -7.57
N PHE A 42 2.73 -3.44 -8.82
CA PHE A 42 3.71 -2.58 -9.51
C PHE A 42 3.92 -1.26 -8.76
N MET A 43 2.89 -0.44 -8.60
CA MET A 43 2.99 0.84 -7.89
C MET A 43 3.28 0.64 -6.40
N GLY A 44 2.60 -0.34 -5.78
CA GLY A 44 2.74 -0.63 -4.35
C GLY A 44 4.15 -1.04 -3.96
N SER A 45 4.85 -1.80 -4.78
CA SER A 45 6.22 -2.24 -4.50
C SER A 45 7.22 -1.09 -4.55
N HIS A 46 7.10 -0.20 -5.51
CA HIS A 46 7.94 1.00 -5.61
C HIS A 46 7.74 1.92 -4.40
N LEU A 47 6.48 2.17 -4.03
CA LEU A 47 6.16 2.97 -2.84
C LEU A 47 6.66 2.30 -1.55
N THR A 48 6.43 0.99 -1.41
CA THR A 48 6.87 0.22 -0.24
C THR A 48 8.38 0.31 -0.04
N GLU A 49 9.15 0.15 -1.10
CA GLU A 49 10.61 0.27 -1.04
C GLU A 49 11.05 1.69 -0.67
N ALA A 50 10.47 2.71 -1.29
CA ALA A 50 10.77 4.11 -0.96
C ALA A 50 10.49 4.40 0.53
N LEU A 51 9.35 3.95 1.07
CA LEU A 51 9.00 4.14 2.47
C LEU A 51 9.97 3.41 3.43
N VAL A 52 10.40 2.20 3.08
CA VAL A 52 11.42 1.47 3.83
C VAL A 52 12.74 2.24 3.83
N GLU A 53 13.14 2.79 2.68
CA GLU A 53 14.36 3.61 2.56
C GLU A 53 14.26 4.96 3.30
N LEU A 54 13.05 5.49 3.49
CA LEU A 54 12.79 6.66 4.31
C LEU A 54 12.77 6.35 5.82
N GLY A 55 12.96 5.08 6.21
CA GLY A 55 12.98 4.65 7.61
C GLY A 55 11.61 4.47 8.24
N ALA A 56 10.55 4.32 7.44
CA ALA A 56 9.22 4.02 7.94
C ALA A 56 9.11 2.58 8.45
N ASN A 57 8.21 2.36 9.42
CA ASN A 57 7.79 1.03 9.86
C ASN A 57 6.66 0.54 8.94
N VAL A 58 7.03 -0.08 7.83
CA VAL A 58 6.07 -0.47 6.80
C VAL A 58 5.34 -1.76 7.14
N VAL A 59 4.02 -1.71 7.07
CA VAL A 59 3.12 -2.86 7.09
C VAL A 59 2.60 -3.10 5.68
N ALA A 60 3.13 -4.11 5.03
CA ALA A 60 2.77 -4.49 3.66
C ALA A 60 1.59 -5.47 3.69
N PHE A 61 0.41 -5.00 3.29
CA PHE A 61 -0.76 -5.85 3.12
C PHE A 61 -0.76 -6.43 1.71
N VAL A 62 -0.62 -7.74 1.64
CA VAL A 62 -0.47 -8.49 0.39
C VAL A 62 -1.57 -9.56 0.31
N ARG A 63 -2.21 -9.67 -0.83
CA ARG A 63 -3.19 -10.73 -1.06
C ARG A 63 -2.52 -12.10 -0.96
N ALA A 64 -3.10 -12.97 -0.15
CA ALA A 64 -2.61 -14.33 -0.01
C ALA A 64 -2.68 -15.09 -1.34
N THR A 65 -1.57 -15.67 -1.74
CA THR A 65 -1.49 -16.60 -2.86
C THR A 65 -1.16 -18.00 -2.34
N SER A 66 -1.47 -19.04 -3.10
CA SER A 66 -1.20 -20.42 -2.71
C SER A 66 0.27 -20.71 -2.42
N SER A 67 1.19 -19.96 -3.04
CA SER A 67 2.63 -20.09 -2.83
C SER A 67 3.17 -19.27 -1.66
N GLY A 68 2.42 -18.25 -1.19
CA GLY A 68 2.92 -17.27 -0.21
C GLY A 68 4.13 -16.47 -0.72
N ALA A 69 4.40 -16.49 -2.02
CA ALA A 69 5.52 -15.78 -2.63
C ALA A 69 5.25 -14.28 -2.72
N LEU A 70 6.29 -13.50 -2.53
CA LEU A 70 6.33 -12.07 -2.80
C LEU A 70 7.07 -11.86 -4.13
N ASN A 71 6.40 -11.22 -5.10
CA ASN A 71 6.96 -11.08 -6.44
C ASN A 71 7.91 -9.88 -6.56
N ASN A 72 7.55 -8.76 -5.92
CA ASN A 72 8.26 -7.50 -6.11
C ASN A 72 8.93 -6.98 -4.83
N ILE A 73 8.44 -7.35 -3.65
CA ILE A 73 8.99 -6.88 -2.36
C ILE A 73 9.71 -7.96 -1.56
N GLY A 74 9.98 -9.12 -2.17
CA GLY A 74 10.63 -10.26 -1.49
C GLY A 74 11.98 -9.92 -0.87
N HIS A 75 12.78 -9.09 -1.54
CA HIS A 75 14.07 -8.60 -1.08
C HIS A 75 13.99 -7.71 0.17
N LEU A 76 12.82 -7.12 0.45
CA LEU A 76 12.56 -6.26 1.60
C LEU A 76 11.97 -7.02 2.80
N ARG A 77 11.67 -8.32 2.69
CA ARG A 77 10.92 -9.09 3.69
C ARG A 77 11.43 -8.95 5.11
N HIS A 78 12.73 -8.79 5.28
CA HIS A 78 13.39 -8.65 6.59
C HIS A 78 13.37 -7.23 7.16
N ARG A 79 12.92 -6.24 6.37
CA ARG A 79 12.88 -4.82 6.72
C ARG A 79 11.47 -4.27 6.94
N LEU A 80 10.45 -5.10 6.73
CA LEU A 80 9.05 -4.70 6.83
C LEU A 80 8.21 -5.85 7.42
N ARG A 81 7.00 -5.51 7.87
CA ARG A 81 6.03 -6.48 8.32
C ARG A 81 5.10 -6.84 7.15
N VAL A 82 5.09 -8.12 6.75
CA VAL A 82 4.16 -8.62 5.72
C VAL A 82 2.92 -9.20 6.39
N VAL A 83 1.74 -8.78 5.92
CA VAL A 83 0.43 -9.33 6.30
C VAL A 83 -0.23 -9.92 5.05
N PHE A 84 -0.37 -11.24 5.03
CA PHE A 84 -1.09 -11.96 3.98
C PHE A 84 -2.56 -12.06 4.36
N ALA A 85 -3.41 -11.35 3.64
CA ALA A 85 -4.85 -11.35 3.87
C ALA A 85 -5.61 -10.94 2.60
N ASP A 86 -6.93 -10.95 2.65
CA ASP A 86 -7.80 -10.49 1.57
C ASP A 86 -8.68 -9.34 2.07
N LEU A 87 -8.71 -8.23 1.34
CA LEU A 87 -9.56 -7.08 1.67
C LEU A 87 -11.06 -7.44 1.66
N THR A 88 -11.45 -8.46 0.91
CA THR A 88 -12.84 -8.94 0.88
C THR A 88 -13.23 -9.71 2.15
N ASP A 89 -12.24 -10.17 2.92
CA ASP A 89 -12.45 -10.77 4.23
C ASP A 89 -12.36 -9.70 5.34
N LYS A 90 -13.54 -9.19 5.74
CA LYS A 90 -13.65 -8.17 6.79
C LYS A 90 -12.95 -8.57 8.08
N THR A 91 -12.99 -9.86 8.45
CA THR A 91 -12.36 -10.36 9.68
C THR A 91 -10.86 -10.19 9.66
N SER A 92 -10.21 -10.54 8.56
CA SER A 92 -8.75 -10.33 8.38
C SER A 92 -8.38 -8.86 8.45
N VAL A 93 -9.19 -7.99 7.84
CA VAL A 93 -8.98 -6.53 7.88
C VAL A 93 -9.16 -5.99 9.29
N ASP A 94 -10.19 -6.42 10.02
CA ASP A 94 -10.44 -6.01 11.40
C ASP A 94 -9.28 -6.39 12.34
N TYR A 95 -8.71 -7.59 12.19
CA TYR A 95 -7.54 -7.99 12.95
C TYR A 95 -6.36 -7.05 12.73
N LEU A 96 -6.06 -6.72 11.49
CA LEU A 96 -4.97 -5.81 11.16
C LEU A 96 -5.20 -4.41 11.72
N ILE A 97 -6.38 -3.83 11.47
CA ILE A 97 -6.69 -2.46 11.89
C ILE A 97 -6.73 -2.35 13.40
N ARG A 98 -7.31 -3.33 14.11
CA ARG A 98 -7.28 -3.39 15.57
C ARG A 98 -5.85 -3.44 16.13
N ASP A 99 -4.97 -4.22 15.49
CA ASP A 99 -3.56 -4.29 15.87
C ASP A 99 -2.86 -2.94 15.66
N LEU A 100 -3.09 -2.27 14.52
CA LEU A 100 -2.58 -0.93 14.26
C LEU A 100 -3.11 0.12 15.25
N ALA A 101 -4.36 -0.01 15.70
CA ALA A 101 -4.95 0.88 16.68
C ALA A 101 -4.28 0.78 18.07
N THR A 102 -3.51 -0.28 18.33
CA THR A 102 -2.71 -0.41 19.55
C THR A 102 -1.37 0.34 19.46
N ALA A 103 -0.95 0.74 18.27
CA ALA A 103 0.27 1.52 18.07
C ALA A 103 0.12 2.92 18.69
N ARG A 104 1.25 3.51 19.11
CA ARG A 104 1.25 4.82 19.75
C ARG A 104 1.24 6.00 18.78
N ASP A 105 1.55 5.74 17.53
CA ASP A 105 1.56 6.73 16.45
C ASP A 105 0.28 6.66 15.63
N ARG A 106 -0.03 7.76 14.95
CA ARG A 106 -1.12 7.82 13.96
C ARG A 106 -0.56 7.35 12.64
N PRO A 107 -0.95 6.16 12.13
CA PRO A 107 -0.35 5.63 10.92
C PRO A 107 -0.79 6.39 9.66
N TYR A 108 0.05 6.32 8.64
CA TYR A 108 -0.35 6.61 7.26
C TYR A 108 -0.95 5.35 6.63
N VAL A 109 -1.94 5.51 5.79
CA VAL A 109 -2.51 4.42 4.99
C VAL A 109 -2.46 4.79 3.51
N PHE A 110 -1.75 4.00 2.73
CA PHE A 110 -1.77 4.05 1.26
C PHE A 110 -2.57 2.87 0.73
N HIS A 111 -3.76 3.15 0.21
CA HIS A 111 -4.65 2.12 -0.31
C HIS A 111 -4.51 2.02 -1.83
N LEU A 112 -3.67 1.08 -2.29
CA LEU A 112 -3.36 0.82 -3.69
C LEU A 112 -3.90 -0.53 -4.19
N ALA A 113 -4.46 -1.35 -3.30
CA ALA A 113 -5.01 -2.65 -3.67
C ALA A 113 -6.29 -2.48 -4.49
N ALA A 114 -6.23 -2.95 -5.72
CA ALA A 114 -7.36 -2.93 -6.63
C ALA A 114 -7.20 -4.02 -7.71
N GLN A 115 -8.30 -4.41 -8.34
CA GLN A 115 -8.30 -5.06 -9.64
C GLN A 115 -8.16 -3.97 -10.72
N ALA A 116 -6.94 -3.78 -11.23
CA ALA A 116 -6.58 -2.63 -12.05
C ALA A 116 -6.78 -2.84 -13.57
N HIS A 117 -6.98 -4.08 -14.03
CA HIS A 117 -7.13 -4.39 -15.45
C HIS A 117 -8.55 -4.13 -15.95
N VAL A 118 -8.73 -3.06 -16.72
CA VAL A 118 -10.03 -2.67 -17.31
C VAL A 118 -10.63 -3.82 -18.16
N GLY A 119 -9.82 -4.47 -19.00
CA GLY A 119 -10.29 -5.62 -19.80
C GLY A 119 -10.83 -6.78 -18.94
N GLU A 120 -10.16 -7.10 -17.84
CA GLU A 120 -10.59 -8.15 -16.92
C GLU A 120 -11.90 -7.79 -16.20
N SER A 121 -12.15 -6.52 -15.93
CA SER A 121 -13.38 -6.06 -15.26
C SER A 121 -14.66 -6.39 -16.05
N TRP A 122 -14.57 -6.44 -17.37
CA TRP A 122 -15.68 -6.84 -18.23
C TRP A 122 -15.99 -8.34 -18.17
N HIS A 123 -14.95 -9.15 -17.97
CA HIS A 123 -15.09 -10.60 -17.89
C HIS A 123 -15.40 -11.07 -16.47
N ARG A 124 -14.96 -10.32 -15.45
CA ARG A 124 -15.12 -10.65 -14.02
C ARG A 124 -15.64 -9.45 -13.21
N PRO A 125 -16.83 -8.94 -13.56
CA PRO A 125 -17.36 -7.75 -12.89
C PRO A 125 -17.60 -7.95 -11.40
N TYR A 126 -18.04 -9.13 -10.98
CA TYR A 126 -18.28 -9.46 -9.57
C TYR A 126 -16.98 -9.36 -8.75
N GLU A 127 -15.91 -10.01 -9.21
CA GLU A 127 -14.62 -9.99 -8.52
C GLU A 127 -14.03 -8.58 -8.48
N THR A 128 -14.23 -7.80 -9.54
CA THR A 128 -13.80 -6.39 -9.60
C THR A 128 -14.54 -5.55 -8.56
N VAL A 129 -15.87 -5.67 -8.46
CA VAL A 129 -16.67 -4.96 -7.46
C VAL A 129 -16.29 -5.41 -6.04
N MET A 130 -16.12 -6.71 -5.82
CA MET A 130 -15.69 -7.23 -4.52
C MET A 130 -14.33 -6.66 -4.10
N ALA A 131 -13.34 -6.67 -4.99
CA ALA A 131 -12.01 -6.16 -4.67
C ALA A 131 -12.00 -4.64 -4.48
N ASN A 132 -12.58 -3.88 -5.42
CA ASN A 132 -12.40 -2.44 -5.48
C ASN A 132 -13.41 -1.67 -4.62
N VAL A 133 -14.64 -2.17 -4.50
CA VAL A 133 -15.70 -1.52 -3.72
C VAL A 133 -15.79 -2.12 -2.33
N VAL A 134 -16.07 -3.41 -2.24
CA VAL A 134 -16.27 -4.08 -0.93
C VAL A 134 -14.96 -4.12 -0.14
N GLY A 135 -13.82 -4.42 -0.78
CA GLY A 135 -12.52 -4.41 -0.13
C GLY A 135 -12.17 -3.03 0.44
N THR A 136 -12.39 -1.96 -0.32
CA THR A 136 -12.18 -0.59 0.15
C THR A 136 -13.13 -0.24 1.30
N LEU A 137 -14.41 -0.60 1.18
CA LEU A 137 -15.40 -0.39 2.24
C LEU A 137 -15.01 -1.13 3.53
N ASN A 138 -14.55 -2.37 3.44
CA ASN A 138 -14.08 -3.14 4.59
C ASN A 138 -12.93 -2.45 5.30
N LEU A 139 -11.96 -1.91 4.56
CA LEU A 139 -10.84 -1.15 5.12
C LEU A 139 -11.33 0.10 5.86
N LEU A 140 -12.14 0.92 5.20
CA LEU A 140 -12.65 2.16 5.78
C LEU A 140 -13.55 1.90 6.99
N GLN A 141 -14.45 0.93 6.91
CA GLN A 141 -15.32 0.56 8.02
C GLN A 141 -14.50 0.03 9.21
N SER A 142 -13.49 -0.79 8.98
CA SER A 142 -12.61 -1.28 10.06
C SER A 142 -11.87 -0.13 10.76
N ILE A 143 -11.38 0.85 10.01
CA ILE A 143 -10.74 2.05 10.57
C ILE A 143 -11.71 2.76 11.53
N VAL A 144 -12.96 2.94 11.10
CA VAL A 144 -14.00 3.59 11.92
C VAL A 144 -14.38 2.71 13.12
N ASP A 145 -14.66 1.42 12.93
CA ASP A 145 -15.11 0.49 13.96
C ASP A 145 -14.08 0.37 15.10
N HIS A 146 -12.81 0.42 14.79
CA HIS A 146 -11.72 0.30 15.77
C HIS A 146 -11.17 1.65 16.25
N GLY A 147 -11.74 2.77 15.80
CA GLY A 147 -11.33 4.11 16.21
C GLY A 147 -9.87 4.42 15.88
N LEU A 148 -9.35 3.87 14.77
CA LEU A 148 -7.97 4.11 14.36
C LEU A 148 -7.83 5.55 13.86
N GLU A 149 -7.13 6.37 14.64
CA GLU A 149 -6.77 7.71 14.20
C GLU A 149 -5.61 7.65 13.20
N LEU A 150 -5.81 8.26 12.03
CA LEU A 150 -4.82 8.30 10.96
C LEU A 150 -4.13 9.65 10.88
N GLU A 151 -2.86 9.67 10.49
CA GLU A 151 -2.20 10.88 10.03
C GLU A 151 -2.71 11.25 8.63
N LYS A 152 -2.80 10.28 7.74
CA LYS A 152 -3.33 10.45 6.38
C LYS A 152 -3.85 9.12 5.84
N LEU A 153 -4.93 9.19 5.09
CA LEU A 153 -5.39 8.14 4.19
C LEU A 153 -5.25 8.63 2.75
N ASP A 154 -4.50 7.90 1.95
CA ASP A 154 -4.37 8.13 0.52
C ASP A 154 -4.94 6.93 -0.24
N THR A 155 -5.86 7.17 -1.15
CA THR A 155 -6.53 6.13 -1.93
C THR A 155 -6.29 6.39 -3.41
N ALA A 156 -5.76 5.39 -4.11
CA ALA A 156 -5.62 5.46 -5.55
C ALA A 156 -6.99 5.47 -6.22
N GLY A 157 -7.30 6.55 -6.94
CA GLY A 157 -8.47 6.66 -7.80
C GLY A 157 -8.22 6.09 -9.20
N THR A 158 -8.96 6.56 -10.17
CA THR A 158 -8.84 6.13 -11.55
C THR A 158 -9.03 7.29 -12.52
N SER A 159 -8.32 7.26 -13.64
CA SER A 159 -8.55 8.21 -14.74
C SER A 159 -9.87 7.95 -15.47
N GLU A 160 -10.44 6.75 -15.35
CA GLU A 160 -11.70 6.37 -15.96
C GLU A 160 -12.90 7.16 -15.42
N GLU A 161 -12.77 7.80 -14.25
CA GLU A 161 -13.82 8.64 -13.67
C GLU A 161 -14.17 9.86 -14.54
N TYR A 162 -13.22 10.31 -15.39
CA TYR A 162 -13.42 11.42 -16.31
C TYR A 162 -14.11 11.01 -17.62
N GLY A 163 -14.26 9.70 -17.88
CA GLY A 163 -14.84 9.17 -19.09
C GLY A 163 -14.08 9.57 -20.37
N ASN A 164 -14.76 9.55 -21.51
CA ASN A 164 -14.20 10.07 -22.76
C ASN A 164 -14.17 11.59 -22.74
N VAL A 165 -13.04 12.18 -22.42
CA VAL A 165 -12.81 13.61 -22.57
C VAL A 165 -12.70 13.89 -24.07
N ARG A 166 -13.83 14.31 -24.71
CA ARG A 166 -13.77 14.88 -26.05
C ARG A 166 -13.11 16.25 -25.90
N GLU A 167 -12.08 16.53 -26.68
CA GLU A 167 -11.56 17.89 -26.77
C GLU A 167 -12.71 18.82 -27.12
N ALA A 168 -12.96 19.81 -26.26
CA ALA A 168 -13.94 20.85 -26.54
C ALA A 168 -13.35 21.72 -27.65
N GLY A 169 -13.76 21.48 -28.88
CA GLY A 169 -13.42 22.32 -30.02
C GLY A 169 -12.63 21.62 -31.12
N ALA A 170 -13.24 20.68 -31.82
CA ALA A 170 -12.89 20.36 -33.20
C ALA A 170 -14.12 20.57 -34.04
#